data_0124c219524dd8e0966d6e25aafd418b
#
_entry.id   0124c219524dd8e0966d6e25aafd418b
#
_cell.length_a   1.000
_cell.length_b   1.000
_cell.length_c   1.000
_cell.angle_alpha   90.00
_cell.angle_beta   90.00
_cell.angle_gamma   90.00
#
_symmetry.space_group_name_H-M   'P 1'
#
loop_
_entity.id
_entity.type
_entity.pdbx_description
1 polymer ?
#
loop_
_entity_poly.entity_id
_entity_poly.type
_entity_poly.pdbx_seq_one_letter_code
_entity_poly.pdbx_strand_id
1 'polypeptide(L)'
;QAVSSVVTAIIIPDIVVETQPTNVNECVGGTDQMTVSISGGSGTISYQWQSSVNGTNGWVNAAGAGATTSIFTPVSTTAGTTYYRVLVNATGNDCAQAVSAVVTAIIIPDIVVTTQPTNVNECVGGTDQMTVVVSGGSGVISYQWQSSADGLSGWVNAAGAGSTTSVFT
;
A
#
# COMPACT_ATOMS: atom_id res chain seq x y z
N GLN A 1 59.22 33.35 -20.49
CA GLN A 1 58.11 33.05 -19.58
C GLN A 1 57.76 31.58 -19.69
N ALA A 2 57.71 30.86 -18.57
CA ALA A 2 57.18 29.52 -18.54
C ALA A 2 55.65 29.63 -18.32
N VAL A 3 54.86 28.89 -19.11
CA VAL A 3 53.41 28.85 -19.02
C VAL A 3 53.01 27.43 -18.58
N SER A 4 52.12 27.32 -17.59
CA SER A 4 51.59 26.03 -17.16
C SER A 4 50.65 25.43 -18.24
N SER A 5 50.45 24.14 -18.18
CA SER A 5 49.41 23.47 -18.98
C SER A 5 48.02 23.90 -18.54
N VAL A 6 47.07 23.87 -19.46
CA VAL A 6 45.65 24.08 -19.17
C VAL A 6 45.11 22.88 -18.37
N VAL A 7 44.39 23.16 -17.29
CA VAL A 7 43.67 22.18 -16.49
C VAL A 7 42.18 22.51 -16.50
N THR A 8 41.33 21.48 -16.45
CA THR A 8 39.88 21.63 -16.45
C THR A 8 39.36 21.20 -15.08
N ALA A 9 38.54 22.05 -14.46
CA ALA A 9 37.72 21.66 -13.31
C ALA A 9 36.30 21.36 -13.79
N ILE A 10 35.80 20.18 -13.45
CA ILE A 10 34.41 19.77 -13.73
C ILE A 10 33.70 19.71 -12.39
N ILE A 11 32.65 20.52 -12.23
CA ILE A 11 31.80 20.54 -11.04
C ILE A 11 30.54 19.76 -11.37
N ILE A 12 30.27 18.71 -10.61
CA ILE A 12 29.11 17.85 -10.77
C ILE A 12 28.13 18.19 -9.66
N PRO A 13 26.83 18.43 -9.99
CA PRO A 13 25.85 18.70 -8.94
C PRO A 13 25.58 17.45 -8.09
N ASP A 14 25.25 17.66 -6.82
CA ASP A 14 24.79 16.62 -5.92
C ASP A 14 23.51 15.95 -6.42
N ILE A 15 23.21 14.75 -5.90
CA ILE A 15 21.97 14.06 -6.19
C ILE A 15 20.81 14.84 -5.57
N VAL A 16 19.75 15.05 -6.37
CA VAL A 16 18.49 15.63 -5.92
C VAL A 16 17.37 14.67 -6.24
N VAL A 17 16.48 14.42 -5.28
CA VAL A 17 15.23 13.68 -5.54
C VAL A 17 14.23 14.65 -6.15
N GLU A 18 14.00 14.52 -7.46
CA GLU A 18 13.10 15.37 -8.25
C GLU A 18 11.63 15.02 -8.01
N THR A 19 11.31 13.72 -8.07
CA THR A 19 10.00 13.21 -7.75
C THR A 19 10.07 12.44 -6.45
N GLN A 20 9.36 12.94 -5.44
CA GLN A 20 9.24 12.26 -4.15
C GLN A 20 8.27 11.09 -4.26
N PRO A 21 8.47 10.02 -3.48
CA PRO A 21 7.51 8.93 -3.43
C PRO A 21 6.18 9.40 -2.84
N THR A 22 5.10 8.69 -3.15
CA THR A 22 3.76 8.93 -2.62
C THR A 22 3.33 7.81 -1.69
N ASN A 23 2.38 8.13 -0.79
CA ASN A 23 1.79 7.13 0.10
C ASN A 23 1.06 6.03 -0.69
N VAL A 24 1.11 4.81 -0.17
CA VAL A 24 0.34 3.66 -0.64
C VAL A 24 -0.77 3.37 0.36
N ASN A 25 -1.96 3.06 -0.14
CA ASN A 25 -3.12 2.67 0.66
C ASN A 25 -3.88 1.57 -0.09
N GLU A 26 -3.67 0.33 0.29
CA GLU A 26 -4.17 -0.85 -0.41
C GLU A 26 -4.61 -1.94 0.56
N CYS A 27 -5.35 -2.93 0.08
CA CYS A 27 -5.72 -4.11 0.86
C CYS A 27 -4.55 -5.11 0.93
N VAL A 28 -4.66 -6.07 1.85
CA VAL A 28 -3.72 -7.20 1.92
C VAL A 28 -3.56 -7.85 0.54
N GLY A 29 -2.32 -8.11 0.14
CA GLY A 29 -1.99 -8.65 -1.19
C GLY A 29 -1.93 -7.63 -2.32
N GLY A 30 -2.14 -6.33 -2.04
CA GLY A 30 -1.98 -5.27 -3.03
C GLY A 30 -0.56 -5.15 -3.56
N THR A 31 -0.39 -4.46 -4.68
CA THR A 31 0.88 -4.34 -5.41
C THR A 31 1.20 -2.92 -5.83
N ASP A 32 0.62 -1.93 -5.15
CA ASP A 32 0.88 -0.52 -5.41
C ASP A 32 2.36 -0.18 -5.17
N GLN A 33 2.85 0.79 -5.92
CA GLN A 33 4.28 1.10 -5.97
C GLN A 33 4.59 2.52 -5.50
N MET A 34 5.73 2.65 -4.84
CA MET A 34 6.39 3.91 -4.54
C MET A 34 7.50 4.14 -5.58
N THR A 35 7.54 5.32 -6.19
CA THR A 35 8.48 5.63 -7.27
C THR A 35 9.21 6.93 -6.96
N VAL A 36 10.50 6.98 -7.30
CA VAL A 36 11.31 8.20 -7.23
C VAL A 36 11.99 8.47 -8.57
N SER A 37 12.21 9.74 -8.88
CA SER A 37 13.16 10.17 -9.90
C SER A 37 14.21 11.09 -9.31
N ILE A 38 15.38 11.12 -9.91
CA ILE A 38 16.51 11.90 -9.43
C ILE A 38 17.16 12.69 -10.57
N SER A 39 17.91 13.72 -10.19
CA SER A 39 18.86 14.42 -11.05
C SER A 39 20.20 14.59 -10.34
N GLY A 40 21.24 15.01 -11.07
CA GLY A 40 22.60 15.16 -10.53
C GLY A 40 23.31 13.83 -10.25
N GLY A 41 24.40 13.90 -9.49
CA GLY A 41 25.28 12.78 -9.23
C GLY A 41 26.14 12.37 -10.42
N SER A 42 27.10 11.48 -10.18
CA SER A 42 27.94 10.91 -11.23
C SER A 42 28.33 9.46 -10.93
N GLY A 43 28.71 8.73 -11.97
CA GLY A 43 29.02 7.30 -11.85
C GLY A 43 27.77 6.43 -11.76
N THR A 44 27.86 5.35 -11.00
CA THR A 44 26.73 4.42 -10.84
C THR A 44 25.82 4.90 -9.73
N ILE A 45 24.55 5.10 -10.07
CA ILE A 45 23.49 5.43 -9.11
C ILE A 45 23.00 4.12 -8.44
N SER A 46 22.83 4.17 -7.13
CA SER A 46 22.27 3.08 -6.34
C SER A 46 21.15 3.59 -5.42
N TYR A 47 20.17 2.73 -5.20
CA TYR A 47 19.02 3.00 -4.35
C TYR A 47 19.00 2.01 -3.19
N GLN A 48 18.52 2.43 -2.04
CA GLN A 48 18.20 1.54 -0.92
C GLN A 48 16.97 2.07 -0.20
N TRP A 49 15.86 1.40 -0.38
CA TRP A 49 14.65 1.65 0.40
C TRP A 49 14.85 1.17 1.83
N GLN A 50 14.34 1.95 2.76
CA GLN A 50 14.33 1.66 4.18
C GLN A 50 12.93 1.74 4.73
N SER A 51 12.64 0.92 5.74
CA SER A 51 11.38 0.91 6.47
C SER A 51 11.58 1.27 7.94
N SER A 52 10.54 1.83 8.55
CA SER A 52 10.47 2.14 9.98
C SER A 52 9.04 1.95 10.47
N VAL A 53 8.88 1.61 11.75
CA VAL A 53 7.56 1.48 12.38
C VAL A 53 6.97 2.81 12.85
N ASN A 54 7.78 3.87 12.94
CA ASN A 54 7.35 5.17 13.47
C ASN A 54 7.71 6.36 12.57
N GLY A 55 8.43 6.14 11.45
CA GLY A 55 8.82 7.17 10.49
C GLY A 55 9.89 8.15 10.95
N THR A 56 10.41 8.03 12.17
CA THR A 56 11.41 8.96 12.73
C THR A 56 12.76 8.30 12.98
N ASN A 57 12.77 7.10 13.49
CA ASN A 57 13.98 6.34 13.81
C ASN A 57 13.82 4.84 13.55
N GLY A 58 14.83 4.02 13.92
CA GLY A 58 14.77 2.57 13.72
C GLY A 58 14.71 2.15 12.25
N TRP A 59 15.31 2.93 11.34
CA TRP A 59 15.34 2.63 9.92
C TRP A 59 16.19 1.39 9.64
N VAL A 60 15.59 0.43 8.94
CA VAL A 60 16.24 -0.80 8.45
C VAL A 60 16.02 -0.92 6.94
N ASN A 61 16.86 -1.70 6.27
CA ASN A 61 16.66 -1.97 4.85
C ASN A 61 15.29 -2.63 4.63
N ALA A 62 14.51 -2.06 3.74
CA ALA A 62 13.16 -2.53 3.47
C ALA A 62 13.18 -3.92 2.81
N ALA A 63 12.27 -4.78 3.24
CA ALA A 63 11.85 -5.95 2.50
C ALA A 63 10.77 -5.55 1.48
N GLY A 64 10.73 -6.19 0.32
CA GLY A 64 9.80 -5.88 -0.76
C GLY A 64 10.48 -5.92 -2.13
N ALA A 65 9.68 -5.96 -3.18
CA ALA A 65 10.21 -5.99 -4.54
C ALA A 65 10.74 -4.61 -4.92
N GLY A 66 11.93 -4.57 -5.52
CA GLY A 66 12.56 -3.31 -5.96
C GLY A 66 13.23 -2.51 -4.84
N ALA A 67 13.55 -3.10 -3.68
CA ALA A 67 14.16 -2.41 -2.55
C ALA A 67 15.50 -1.70 -2.86
N THR A 68 16.12 -2.03 -3.98
CA THR A 68 17.36 -1.42 -4.47
C THR A 68 17.21 -0.74 -5.84
N THR A 69 15.99 -0.36 -6.21
CA THR A 69 15.67 0.31 -7.48
C THR A 69 14.88 1.61 -7.25
N SER A 70 14.64 2.38 -8.31
CA SER A 70 13.83 3.60 -8.25
C SER A 70 12.32 3.32 -8.07
N ILE A 71 11.88 2.06 -8.19
CA ILE A 71 10.50 1.61 -8.04
C ILE A 71 10.48 0.54 -6.95
N PHE A 72 9.65 0.71 -5.97
CA PHE A 72 9.55 -0.18 -4.81
C PHE A 72 8.09 -0.55 -4.53
N THR A 73 7.85 -1.85 -4.33
CA THR A 73 6.55 -2.37 -3.88
C THR A 73 6.67 -2.75 -2.41
N PRO A 74 5.95 -2.09 -1.50
CA PRO A 74 5.91 -2.46 -0.09
C PRO A 74 5.44 -3.89 0.14
N VAL A 75 5.81 -4.48 1.27
CA VAL A 75 5.23 -5.76 1.71
C VAL A 75 3.80 -5.51 2.17
N SER A 76 2.83 -6.19 1.54
CA SER A 76 1.39 -6.05 1.77
C SER A 76 0.72 -7.31 2.36
N THR A 77 1.50 -8.24 2.90
CA THR A 77 1.00 -9.53 3.42
C THR A 77 0.28 -9.42 4.76
N THR A 78 0.44 -8.33 5.47
CA THR A 78 -0.14 -8.12 6.81
C THR A 78 -0.65 -6.69 6.93
N ALA A 79 -1.87 -6.54 7.44
CA ALA A 79 -2.47 -5.23 7.68
C ALA A 79 -1.68 -4.41 8.71
N GLY A 80 -1.58 -3.11 8.48
CA GLY A 80 -0.85 -2.19 9.35
C GLY A 80 -0.30 -0.99 8.60
N THR A 81 0.46 -0.15 9.32
CA THR A 81 1.13 1.02 8.75
C THR A 81 2.63 0.87 8.88
N THR A 82 3.34 1.07 7.78
CA THR A 82 4.81 1.09 7.73
C THR A 82 5.25 2.36 7.01
N TYR A 83 6.32 2.96 7.52
CA TYR A 83 6.94 4.16 6.94
C TYR A 83 8.11 3.78 6.08
N TYR A 84 8.30 4.48 4.96
CA TYR A 84 9.36 4.22 4.00
C TYR A 84 10.07 5.51 3.59
N ARG A 85 11.35 5.36 3.24
CA ARG A 85 12.16 6.36 2.55
C ARG A 85 13.16 5.65 1.66
N VAL A 86 13.74 6.34 0.69
CA VAL A 86 14.85 5.81 -0.11
C VAL A 86 16.10 6.65 0.08
N LEU A 87 17.22 5.97 0.24
CA LEU A 87 18.56 6.53 0.16
C LEU A 87 19.08 6.36 -1.27
N VAL A 88 19.62 7.42 -1.84
CA VAL A 88 20.19 7.38 -3.20
C VAL A 88 21.65 7.82 -3.12
N ASN A 89 22.53 7.01 -3.68
CA ASN A 89 23.96 7.26 -3.71
C ASN A 89 24.47 7.22 -5.15
N ALA A 90 25.56 7.96 -5.41
CA ALA A 90 26.36 7.88 -6.61
C ALA A 90 27.80 7.48 -6.25
N THR A 91 28.44 6.66 -7.07
CA THR A 91 29.80 6.16 -6.80
C THR A 91 30.91 7.09 -7.28
N GLY A 92 30.56 8.18 -7.99
CA GLY A 92 31.53 9.10 -8.57
C GLY A 92 31.66 10.41 -7.77
N ASN A 93 32.90 10.85 -7.57
CA ASN A 93 33.29 12.21 -7.18
C ASN A 93 32.64 12.76 -5.90
N ASP A 94 32.52 11.95 -4.84
CA ASP A 94 32.11 12.37 -3.49
C ASP A 94 30.77 13.18 -3.44
N CYS A 95 29.87 12.96 -4.39
CA CYS A 95 28.54 13.58 -4.35
C CYS A 95 27.79 13.15 -3.09
N ALA A 96 27.09 14.09 -2.46
CA ALA A 96 26.33 13.81 -1.24
C ALA A 96 25.19 12.80 -1.49
N GLN A 97 24.95 11.93 -0.51
CA GLN A 97 23.78 11.05 -0.50
C GLN A 97 22.49 11.86 -0.44
N ALA A 98 21.53 11.52 -1.28
CA ALA A 98 20.18 12.06 -1.19
C ALA A 98 19.24 11.11 -0.41
N VAL A 99 18.31 11.71 0.31
CA VAL A 99 17.28 10.99 1.06
C VAL A 99 15.92 11.54 0.66
N SER A 100 14.97 10.66 0.32
CA SER A 100 13.61 11.08 -0.01
C SER A 100 12.83 11.57 1.21
N ALA A 101 11.68 12.20 0.96
CA ALA A 101 10.66 12.38 1.97
C ALA A 101 10.21 11.02 2.53
N VAL A 102 9.73 11.03 3.77
CA VAL A 102 9.11 9.84 4.40
C VAL A 102 7.68 9.73 3.89
N VAL A 103 7.30 8.51 3.50
CA VAL A 103 5.96 8.14 3.04
C VAL A 103 5.45 6.93 3.81
N THR A 104 4.15 6.67 3.74
CA THR A 104 3.49 5.55 4.42
C THR A 104 2.94 4.53 3.43
N ALA A 105 3.03 3.25 3.79
CA ALA A 105 2.16 2.22 3.26
C ALA A 105 1.16 1.84 4.35
N ILE A 106 -0.13 1.99 4.06
CA ILE A 106 -1.24 1.56 4.91
C ILE A 106 -1.85 0.34 4.25
N ILE A 107 -1.67 -0.81 4.88
CA ILE A 107 -2.24 -2.07 4.41
C ILE A 107 -3.50 -2.35 5.22
N ILE A 108 -4.62 -2.41 4.53
CA ILE A 108 -5.97 -2.56 5.10
C ILE A 108 -6.31 -4.05 5.13
N PRO A 109 -6.86 -4.57 6.24
CA PRO A 109 -7.30 -5.96 6.29
C PRO A 109 -8.48 -6.18 5.34
N ASP A 110 -8.56 -7.38 4.73
CA ASP A 110 -9.70 -7.78 3.93
C ASP A 110 -10.98 -7.85 4.76
N ILE A 111 -12.13 -7.75 4.07
CA ILE A 111 -13.43 -7.92 4.72
C ILE A 111 -13.60 -9.40 5.13
N VAL A 112 -13.91 -9.61 6.40
CA VAL A 112 -14.19 -10.92 6.96
C VAL A 112 -15.55 -10.92 7.64
N VAL A 113 -16.37 -11.93 7.37
CA VAL A 113 -17.63 -12.15 8.12
C VAL A 113 -17.28 -12.72 9.50
N THR A 114 -17.50 -11.92 10.54
CA THR A 114 -17.20 -12.29 11.94
C THR A 114 -18.37 -12.94 12.66
N THR A 115 -19.61 -12.64 12.23
CA THR A 115 -20.81 -13.29 12.70
C THR A 115 -21.65 -13.73 11.49
N GLN A 116 -21.83 -15.03 11.37
CA GLN A 116 -22.68 -15.61 10.33
C GLN A 116 -24.15 -15.43 10.70
N PRO A 117 -25.06 -15.26 9.71
CA PRO A 117 -26.48 -15.24 9.96
C PRO A 117 -26.96 -16.60 10.49
N THR A 118 -28.00 -16.57 11.32
CA THR A 118 -28.65 -17.76 11.86
C THR A 118 -29.96 -18.08 11.09
N ASN A 119 -30.33 -19.34 11.08
CA ASN A 119 -31.59 -19.76 10.48
C ASN A 119 -32.79 -19.12 11.18
N VAL A 120 -33.79 -18.71 10.38
CA VAL A 120 -35.08 -18.23 10.86
C VAL A 120 -36.13 -19.32 10.58
N ASN A 121 -37.07 -19.47 11.50
CA ASN A 121 -38.19 -20.38 11.35
C ASN A 121 -39.47 -19.72 11.87
N GLU A 122 -40.24 -19.14 10.98
CA GLU A 122 -41.40 -18.29 11.33
C GLU A 122 -42.64 -18.64 10.50
N CYS A 123 -43.80 -18.17 10.95
CA CYS A 123 -45.04 -18.28 10.21
C CYS A 123 -45.11 -17.21 9.10
N VAL A 124 -46.02 -17.41 8.14
CA VAL A 124 -46.29 -16.41 7.10
C VAL A 124 -46.59 -15.05 7.73
N GLY A 125 -45.87 -14.03 7.33
CA GLY A 125 -45.97 -12.68 7.87
C GLY A 125 -45.11 -12.43 9.10
N GLY A 126 -44.24 -13.36 9.48
CA GLY A 126 -43.23 -13.16 10.51
C GLY A 126 -42.24 -12.05 10.14
N THR A 127 -41.52 -11.58 11.15
CA THR A 127 -40.56 -10.44 11.03
C THR A 127 -39.22 -10.76 11.66
N ASP A 128 -38.89 -12.02 11.85
CA ASP A 128 -37.55 -12.42 12.34
C ASP A 128 -36.46 -11.98 11.37
N GLN A 129 -35.29 -11.72 11.92
CA GLN A 129 -34.18 -11.11 11.18
C GLN A 129 -32.99 -12.03 11.10
N MET A 130 -32.36 -12.06 9.93
CA MET A 130 -31.02 -12.61 9.73
C MET A 130 -30.02 -11.46 9.76
N THR A 131 -28.99 -11.57 10.59
CA THR A 131 -27.97 -10.52 10.77
C THR A 131 -26.59 -11.06 10.44
N VAL A 132 -25.80 -10.28 9.72
CA VAL A 132 -24.39 -10.54 9.45
C VAL A 132 -23.54 -9.43 10.07
N VAL A 133 -22.39 -9.79 10.66
CA VAL A 133 -21.39 -8.82 11.14
C VAL A 133 -20.10 -9.06 10.39
N VAL A 134 -19.49 -7.98 9.92
CA VAL A 134 -18.21 -8.01 9.20
C VAL A 134 -17.20 -7.12 9.88
N SER A 135 -15.91 -7.40 9.64
CA SER A 135 -14.77 -6.56 10.03
C SER A 135 -13.78 -6.45 8.88
N GLY A 136 -12.85 -5.51 8.96
CA GLY A 136 -11.91 -5.22 7.88
C GLY A 136 -12.51 -4.35 6.79
N GLY A 137 -11.80 -4.26 5.66
CA GLY A 137 -12.16 -3.37 4.56
C GLY A 137 -11.90 -1.90 4.86
N SER A 138 -12.16 -1.04 3.90
CA SER A 138 -12.10 0.42 4.01
C SER A 138 -13.29 1.06 3.30
N GLY A 139 -13.65 2.28 3.74
CA GLY A 139 -14.77 3.01 3.15
C GLY A 139 -16.13 2.46 3.54
N VAL A 140 -17.11 2.61 2.64
CA VAL A 140 -18.49 2.17 2.87
C VAL A 140 -18.63 0.70 2.49
N ILE A 141 -19.00 -0.13 3.47
CA ILE A 141 -19.28 -1.55 3.23
C ILE A 141 -20.70 -1.69 2.64
N SER A 142 -20.82 -2.43 1.55
CA SER A 142 -22.08 -2.75 0.90
C SER A 142 -22.42 -4.23 1.11
N TYR A 143 -23.70 -4.52 1.16
CA TYR A 143 -24.25 -5.87 1.35
C TYR A 143 -25.18 -6.21 0.21
N GLN A 144 -25.31 -7.49 -0.10
CA GLN A 144 -26.34 -8.03 -0.98
C GLN A 144 -26.72 -9.43 -0.51
N TRP A 145 -27.92 -9.57 0.02
CA TRP A 145 -28.49 -10.87 0.33
C TRP A 145 -28.94 -11.58 -0.95
N GLN A 146 -28.72 -12.86 -0.98
CA GLN A 146 -29.12 -13.70 -2.09
C GLN A 146 -29.95 -14.90 -1.58
N SER A 147 -30.87 -15.39 -2.39
CA SER A 147 -31.68 -16.57 -2.13
C SER A 147 -31.46 -17.62 -3.21
N SER A 148 -31.61 -18.89 -2.83
CA SER A 148 -31.57 -20.05 -3.71
C SER A 148 -32.61 -21.06 -3.23
N ALA A 149 -33.18 -21.81 -4.14
CA ALA A 149 -34.16 -22.83 -3.82
C ALA A 149 -33.54 -24.13 -3.26
N ASP A 150 -32.29 -24.41 -3.61
CA ASP A 150 -31.59 -25.64 -3.23
C ASP A 150 -30.33 -25.36 -2.34
N GLY A 151 -29.96 -24.10 -2.15
CA GLY A 151 -28.77 -23.68 -1.42
C GLY A 151 -27.44 -23.99 -2.13
N LEU A 152 -27.48 -24.52 -3.34
CA LEU A 152 -26.29 -24.95 -4.10
C LEU A 152 -26.08 -24.13 -5.37
N SER A 153 -27.17 -23.80 -6.06
CA SER A 153 -27.15 -23.13 -7.37
C SER A 153 -28.33 -22.15 -7.52
N GLY A 154 -28.38 -21.44 -8.66
CA GLY A 154 -29.48 -20.53 -8.96
C GLY A 154 -29.62 -19.36 -8.00
N TRP A 155 -28.54 -18.85 -7.43
CA TRP A 155 -28.55 -17.71 -6.53
C TRP A 155 -29.00 -16.44 -7.24
N VAL A 156 -30.00 -15.78 -6.68
CA VAL A 156 -30.56 -14.51 -7.15
C VAL A 156 -30.58 -13.50 -6.02
N ASN A 157 -30.60 -12.22 -6.34
CA ASN A 157 -30.73 -11.18 -5.32
C ASN A 157 -32.05 -11.35 -4.58
N ALA A 158 -31.98 -11.44 -3.26
CA ALA A 158 -33.13 -11.58 -2.42
C ALA A 158 -34.03 -10.34 -2.49
N ALA A 159 -35.35 -10.55 -2.57
CA ALA A 159 -36.34 -9.52 -2.40
C ALA A 159 -36.81 -9.55 -0.94
N GLY A 160 -36.76 -8.38 -0.26
CA GLY A 160 -37.15 -8.26 1.14
C GLY A 160 -36.55 -7.02 1.77
N ALA A 161 -37.06 -6.70 2.96
CA ALA A 161 -36.52 -5.55 3.70
C ALA A 161 -35.10 -5.84 4.13
N GLY A 162 -34.22 -4.85 3.90
CA GLY A 162 -32.79 -4.98 4.27
C GLY A 162 -31.93 -5.81 3.31
N SER A 163 -32.41 -6.16 2.10
CA SER A 163 -31.64 -6.97 1.14
C SER A 163 -30.26 -6.43 0.77
N THR A 164 -30.01 -5.16 1.03
CA THR A 164 -28.72 -4.47 0.80
C THR A 164 -28.09 -3.92 2.10
N THR A 165 -28.50 -4.42 3.24
CA THR A 165 -27.96 -4.02 4.56
C THR A 165 -27.44 -5.23 5.34
N SER A 166 -26.83 -4.98 6.50
CA SER A 166 -26.34 -6.05 7.40
C SER A 166 -27.47 -6.85 8.07
N VAL A 167 -28.72 -6.39 7.97
CA VAL A 167 -29.93 -7.04 8.55
C VAL A 167 -30.94 -7.25 7.46
N PHE A 168 -31.44 -8.47 7.32
CA PHE A 168 -32.41 -8.89 6.30
C PHE A 168 -33.64 -9.53 6.98
N THR A 169 -34.84 -9.16 6.50
CA THR A 169 -36.15 -9.71 6.96
C THR A 169 -36.88 -10.32 5.81
#